data_0554c329548edaaa9d24e3d74738c2bf
#
_entry.id   0554c329548edaaa9d24e3d74738c2bf
#
_cell.length_a   1.000
_cell.length_b   1.000
_cell.length_c   1.000
_cell.angle_alpha   90.00
_cell.angle_beta   90.00
_cell.angle_gamma   90.00
#
_symmetry.space_group_name_H-M   'P 1'
#
loop_
_entity.id
_entity.type
_entity.pdbx_description
1 polymer ?
#
loop_
_entity_poly.entity_id
_entity_poly.type
_entity_poly.pdbx_seq_one_letter_code
_entity_poly.pdbx_strand_id
1 'polypeptide(L)'
;DGTVFRSPIIVNGITPFIPTWKKPIVIARHAYGDVYKAVEAKAPAGSEAYLTVEKGGNIVEKTLIHAFGGEGIVQGMHNTVASISSFARACFNCALDMKLSLWFSSKDTISKKYDHTFKDIFADIYEAEYKTRFEEAGIEYFYTLIDDAVARVIRSEGGFIWACKNYDGDVMSDMVATAFGSLAMMTSVLISPDGVYEYEAAHGTVQRHYYAHLKGETTSTNPTATIFAWSGALRKRGELDGNQELMKFAESIGKLNEVMTVAVKAFYNAYEEFKVNFD
;
A
#
# COMPACT_ATOMS: atom_id res chain seq x y z
N ASP A 1 7.58 -5.73 10.86
CA ASP A 1 8.00 -4.38 10.49
C ASP A 1 8.53 -4.38 9.07
N GLY A 2 8.14 -3.41 8.27
CA GLY A 2 8.56 -3.28 6.88
C GLY A 2 7.71 -2.27 6.12
N THR A 3 7.96 -2.19 4.81
CA THR A 3 7.21 -1.35 3.87
C THR A 3 6.59 -2.22 2.80
N VAL A 4 5.28 -2.12 2.64
CA VAL A 4 4.55 -2.77 1.54
C VAL A 4 4.44 -1.79 0.38
N PHE A 5 4.96 -2.17 -0.78
CA PHE A 5 4.79 -1.46 -2.04
C PHE A 5 3.74 -2.18 -2.88
N ARG A 6 2.63 -1.50 -3.15
CA ARG A 6 1.55 -2.00 -4.00
C ARG A 6 1.51 -1.22 -5.30
N SER A 7 1.70 -1.92 -6.42
CA SER A 7 1.75 -1.32 -7.74
C SER A 7 0.65 -1.89 -8.64
N PRO A 8 -0.13 -1.02 -9.31
CA PRO A 8 -1.14 -1.49 -10.26
C PRO A 8 -0.47 -2.14 -11.47
N ILE A 9 -1.10 -3.19 -11.96
CA ILE A 9 -0.75 -3.86 -13.21
C ILE A 9 -1.48 -3.12 -14.32
N ILE A 10 -0.73 -2.35 -15.11
CA ILE A 10 -1.28 -1.60 -16.25
C ILE A 10 -1.07 -2.42 -17.51
N VAL A 11 -2.18 -2.82 -18.15
CA VAL A 11 -2.17 -3.65 -19.36
C VAL A 11 -2.80 -2.88 -20.50
N ASN A 12 -2.16 -2.87 -21.65
CA ASN A 12 -2.71 -2.26 -22.87
C ASN A 12 -4.07 -2.90 -23.22
N GLY A 13 -5.06 -2.07 -23.50
CA GLY A 13 -6.44 -2.53 -23.79
C GLY A 13 -7.34 -2.62 -22.55
N ILE A 14 -6.83 -2.35 -21.35
CA ILE A 14 -7.65 -2.19 -20.13
C ILE A 14 -7.60 -0.73 -19.71
N THR A 15 -8.73 -0.03 -19.85
CA THR A 15 -8.84 1.38 -19.45
C THR A 15 -9.16 1.49 -17.97
N PRO A 16 -8.41 2.29 -17.19
CA PRO A 16 -8.76 2.59 -15.81
C PRO A 16 -10.14 3.24 -15.67
N PHE A 17 -10.81 3.05 -14.54
CA PHE A 17 -12.07 3.76 -14.22
C PHE A 17 -11.86 5.28 -14.10
N ILE A 18 -10.63 5.71 -13.79
CA ILE A 18 -10.23 7.12 -13.83
C ILE A 18 -9.42 7.34 -15.11
N PRO A 19 -10.00 7.91 -16.16
CA PRO A 19 -9.37 7.99 -17.49
C PRO A 19 -8.10 8.84 -17.55
N THR A 20 -7.89 9.72 -16.56
CA THR A 20 -6.68 10.56 -16.43
C THR A 20 -5.46 9.78 -15.94
N TRP A 21 -5.64 8.64 -15.28
CA TRP A 21 -4.54 7.82 -14.76
C TRP A 21 -3.89 7.01 -15.88
N LYS A 22 -2.81 7.57 -16.42
CA LYS A 22 -2.05 6.98 -17.54
C LYS A 22 -0.77 6.29 -17.10
N LYS A 23 -0.32 6.58 -15.87
CA LYS A 23 0.92 6.08 -15.29
C LYS A 23 0.62 5.40 -13.95
N PRO A 24 1.43 4.45 -13.49
CA PRO A 24 1.18 3.78 -12.23
C PRO A 24 1.21 4.74 -11.05
N ILE A 25 0.32 4.52 -10.09
CA ILE A 25 0.36 5.12 -8.76
C ILE A 25 0.73 4.01 -7.81
N VAL A 26 1.94 4.06 -7.29
CA VAL A 26 2.46 3.05 -6.36
C VAL A 26 2.15 3.47 -4.95
N ILE A 27 1.47 2.65 -4.18
CA ILE A 27 1.24 2.92 -2.76
C ILE A 27 2.38 2.29 -1.95
N ALA A 28 3.06 3.12 -1.15
CA ALA A 28 3.99 2.65 -0.14
C ALA A 28 3.30 2.71 1.23
N ARG A 29 2.99 1.53 1.81
CA ARG A 29 2.32 1.38 3.09
C ARG A 29 3.31 1.04 4.18
N HIS A 30 3.29 1.77 5.29
CA HIS A 30 4.04 1.43 6.48
C HIS A 30 3.43 0.20 7.16
N ALA A 31 4.05 -0.97 7.08
CA ALA A 31 3.51 -2.22 7.59
C ALA A 31 3.80 -2.42 9.09
N TYR A 32 3.60 -1.38 9.90
CA TYR A 32 3.80 -1.44 11.34
C TYR A 32 2.94 -0.42 12.08
N GLY A 33 2.57 -0.74 13.34
CA GLY A 33 1.90 0.19 14.24
C GLY A 33 0.49 0.57 13.82
N ASP A 34 0.06 1.75 14.23
CA ASP A 34 -1.28 2.32 14.01
C ASP A 34 -2.39 1.39 14.54
N VAL A 35 -3.53 1.38 13.88
CA VAL A 35 -4.72 0.58 14.24
C VAL A 35 -4.41 -0.92 14.29
N TYR A 36 -3.49 -1.42 13.48
CA TYR A 36 -3.13 -2.86 13.39
C TYR A 36 -2.35 -3.38 14.61
N LYS A 37 -1.81 -2.50 15.43
CA LYS A 37 -1.11 -2.79 16.69
C LYS A 37 -1.79 -2.09 17.88
N ALA A 38 -3.05 -1.70 17.71
CA ALA A 38 -3.81 -1.04 18.75
C ALA A 38 -4.21 -2.02 19.86
N VAL A 39 -4.36 -1.47 21.06
CA VAL A 39 -5.01 -2.12 22.20
C VAL A 39 -6.34 -1.43 22.47
N GLU A 40 -7.35 -2.20 22.83
CA GLU A 40 -8.71 -1.71 23.02
C GLU A 40 -9.26 -2.11 24.39
N ALA A 41 -10.11 -1.27 24.97
CA ALA A 41 -10.82 -1.56 26.19
C ALA A 41 -12.25 -1.01 26.16
N LYS A 42 -13.21 -1.76 26.72
CA LYS A 42 -14.54 -1.23 27.02
C LYS A 42 -14.46 -0.39 28.29
N ALA A 43 -15.10 0.76 28.28
CA ALA A 43 -15.17 1.69 29.39
C ALA A 43 -16.58 1.66 29.99
N PRO A 44 -16.77 1.15 31.24
CA PRO A 44 -18.05 1.18 31.93
C PRO A 44 -18.52 2.63 32.19
N ALA A 45 -19.81 2.82 32.38
CA ALA A 45 -20.36 4.11 32.81
C ALA A 45 -19.73 4.58 34.13
N GLY A 46 -19.39 5.86 34.21
CA GLY A 46 -18.74 6.47 35.36
C GLY A 46 -17.23 6.23 35.46
N SER A 47 -16.63 5.57 34.45
CA SER A 47 -15.17 5.36 34.40
C SER A 47 -14.42 6.52 33.75
N GLU A 48 -13.12 6.61 33.98
CA GLU A 48 -12.19 7.54 33.34
C GLU A 48 -11.09 6.75 32.62
N ALA A 49 -10.79 7.13 31.39
CA ALA A 49 -9.69 6.56 30.62
C ALA A 49 -8.51 7.54 30.56
N TYR A 50 -7.31 7.02 30.71
CA TYR A 50 -6.08 7.79 30.70
C TYR A 50 -5.06 7.21 29.71
N LEU A 51 -4.36 8.09 29.01
CA LEU A 51 -3.09 7.75 28.36
C LEU A 51 -1.97 7.98 29.39
N THR A 52 -1.24 6.92 29.70
CA THR A 52 -0.14 6.98 30.68
C THR A 52 1.14 6.45 30.04
N VAL A 53 2.23 7.20 30.18
CA VAL A 53 3.57 6.77 29.80
C VAL A 53 4.40 6.61 31.07
N GLU A 54 4.97 5.42 31.26
CA GLU A 54 5.77 5.08 32.43
C GLU A 54 7.20 4.70 32.03
N LYS A 55 8.17 5.06 32.88
CA LYS A 55 9.58 4.69 32.74
C LYS A 55 10.14 4.28 34.08
N GLY A 56 10.57 3.02 34.23
CA GLY A 56 11.17 2.53 35.46
C GLY A 56 10.25 2.61 36.69
N GLY A 57 8.93 2.40 36.50
CA GLY A 57 7.92 2.50 37.56
C GLY A 57 7.46 3.93 37.90
N ASN A 58 7.99 4.94 37.21
CA ASN A 58 7.58 6.33 37.40
C ASN A 58 6.72 6.82 36.23
N ILE A 59 5.63 7.51 36.53
CA ILE A 59 4.77 8.13 35.51
C ILE A 59 5.52 9.34 34.93
N VAL A 60 5.76 9.30 33.62
CA VAL A 60 6.38 10.39 32.85
C VAL A 60 5.31 11.36 32.34
N GLU A 61 4.21 10.82 31.85
CA GLU A 61 3.06 11.58 31.34
C GLU A 61 1.76 10.83 31.68
N LYS A 62 0.74 11.57 32.13
CA LYS A 62 -0.62 11.03 32.32
C LYS A 62 -1.63 12.07 31.86
N THR A 63 -2.39 11.72 30.84
CA THR A 63 -3.39 12.61 30.23
C THR A 63 -4.75 11.94 30.24
N LEU A 64 -5.78 12.62 30.72
CA LEU A 64 -7.15 12.14 30.63
C LEU A 64 -7.57 12.10 29.17
N ILE A 65 -7.98 10.92 28.70
CA ILE A 65 -8.58 10.74 27.38
C ILE A 65 -10.04 11.19 27.43
N HIS A 66 -10.82 10.59 28.36
CA HIS A 66 -12.25 10.89 28.51
C HIS A 66 -12.80 10.40 29.86
N ALA A 67 -13.78 11.13 30.37
CA ALA A 67 -14.61 10.72 31.51
C ALA A 67 -15.99 10.26 30.98
N PHE A 68 -16.30 8.99 31.14
CA PHE A 68 -17.46 8.36 30.54
C PHE A 68 -18.72 8.51 31.40
N GLY A 69 -19.70 9.28 30.94
CA GLY A 69 -21.02 9.37 31.58
C GLY A 69 -21.92 8.15 31.30
N GLY A 70 -21.66 7.41 30.21
CA GLY A 70 -22.27 6.16 29.81
C GLY A 70 -21.21 5.13 29.43
N GLU A 71 -21.62 3.94 28.96
CA GLU A 71 -20.67 2.95 28.43
C GLU A 71 -19.97 3.47 27.18
N GLY A 72 -18.69 3.13 27.01
CA GLY A 72 -17.87 3.55 25.89
C GLY A 72 -16.78 2.57 25.55
N ILE A 73 -15.90 3.00 24.62
CA ILE A 73 -14.74 2.23 24.16
C ILE A 73 -13.53 3.15 24.04
N VAL A 74 -12.35 2.62 24.33
CA VAL A 74 -11.06 3.31 24.21
C VAL A 74 -10.14 2.48 23.34
N GLN A 75 -9.35 3.15 22.50
CA GLN A 75 -8.30 2.53 21.69
C GLN A 75 -7.01 3.31 21.85
N GLY A 76 -5.91 2.61 22.08
CA GLY A 76 -4.55 3.14 22.09
C GLY A 76 -3.71 2.53 20.98
N MET A 77 -2.99 3.36 20.25
CA MET A 77 -2.06 2.93 19.20
C MET A 77 -0.68 3.52 19.39
N HIS A 78 0.34 2.94 18.77
CA HIS A 78 1.72 3.38 18.89
C HIS A 78 2.49 3.24 17.58
N ASN A 79 3.65 3.88 17.53
CA ASN A 79 4.68 3.65 16.54
C ASN A 79 6.07 3.88 17.15
N THR A 80 7.14 3.54 16.45
CA THR A 80 8.51 3.78 16.89
C THR A 80 9.27 4.63 15.88
N VAL A 81 10.14 5.51 16.38
CA VAL A 81 11.01 6.34 15.52
C VAL A 81 11.84 5.48 14.57
N ALA A 82 12.36 4.35 15.06
CA ALA A 82 13.16 3.42 14.22
C ALA A 82 12.35 2.87 13.05
N SER A 83 11.10 2.42 13.29
CA SER A 83 10.22 1.89 12.25
C SER A 83 9.82 2.97 11.24
N ILE A 84 9.46 4.18 11.70
CA ILE A 84 9.14 5.31 10.82
C ILE A 84 10.34 5.69 9.96
N SER A 85 11.55 5.74 10.54
CA SER A 85 12.78 6.07 9.81
C SER A 85 13.12 5.01 8.75
N SER A 86 12.92 3.72 9.07
CA SER A 86 13.08 2.62 8.12
C SER A 86 12.09 2.75 6.96
N PHE A 87 10.82 3.03 7.27
CA PHE A 87 9.78 3.27 6.27
C PHE A 87 10.13 4.44 5.34
N ALA A 88 10.56 5.57 5.90
CA ALA A 88 10.98 6.74 5.11
C ALA A 88 12.10 6.38 4.13
N ARG A 89 13.17 5.72 4.62
CA ARG A 89 14.30 5.30 3.76
C ARG A 89 13.88 4.31 2.69
N ALA A 90 13.01 3.34 3.01
CA ALA A 90 12.48 2.41 2.01
C ALA A 90 11.71 3.15 0.90
N CYS A 91 10.89 4.14 1.26
CA CYS A 91 10.16 4.97 0.29
C CYS A 91 11.11 5.79 -0.59
N PHE A 92 12.11 6.45 -0.02
CA PHE A 92 13.08 7.26 -0.77
C PHE A 92 13.93 6.40 -1.71
N ASN A 93 14.41 5.24 -1.25
CA ASN A 93 15.17 4.32 -2.09
C ASN A 93 14.31 3.79 -3.25
N CYS A 94 13.07 3.38 -2.98
CA CYS A 94 12.15 2.93 -4.03
C CYS A 94 11.87 4.04 -5.05
N ALA A 95 11.73 5.28 -4.61
CA ALA A 95 11.53 6.44 -5.49
C ALA A 95 12.72 6.65 -6.45
N LEU A 96 13.95 6.54 -5.93
CA LEU A 96 15.17 6.62 -6.74
C LEU A 96 15.29 5.43 -7.73
N ASP A 97 15.01 4.21 -7.27
CA ASP A 97 15.09 3.01 -8.11
C ASP A 97 14.08 3.06 -9.26
N MET A 98 12.86 3.51 -8.98
CA MET A 98 11.79 3.63 -9.98
C MET A 98 11.84 4.94 -10.77
N LYS A 99 12.64 5.91 -10.38
CA LYS A 99 12.68 7.28 -10.90
C LYS A 99 11.30 7.96 -10.89
N LEU A 100 10.61 7.82 -9.78
CA LEU A 100 9.29 8.40 -9.53
C LEU A 100 9.35 9.38 -8.36
N SER A 101 8.64 10.49 -8.48
CA SER A 101 8.45 11.42 -7.36
C SER A 101 7.76 10.74 -6.18
N LEU A 102 8.07 11.16 -4.95
CA LEU A 102 7.52 10.61 -3.73
C LEU A 102 6.58 11.62 -3.06
N TRP A 103 5.33 11.23 -2.87
CA TRP A 103 4.37 11.96 -2.06
C TRP A 103 4.21 11.26 -0.73
N PHE A 104 4.31 12.00 0.36
CA PHE A 104 3.96 11.51 1.69
C PHE A 104 2.78 12.29 2.24
N SER A 105 1.84 11.61 2.87
CA SER A 105 0.66 12.25 3.45
C SER A 105 0.28 11.70 4.81
N SER A 106 -0.18 12.58 5.68
CA SER A 106 -0.74 12.28 6.99
C SER A 106 -1.73 13.37 7.42
N LYS A 107 -2.25 13.34 8.64
CA LYS A 107 -3.16 14.37 9.16
C LYS A 107 -2.54 15.13 10.35
N ASP A 108 -1.34 15.66 10.17
CA ASP A 108 -0.55 16.33 11.23
C ASP A 108 -1.22 17.57 11.82
N THR A 109 -2.16 18.19 11.10
CA THR A 109 -2.97 19.31 11.63
C THR A 109 -3.94 18.89 12.74
N ILE A 110 -4.33 17.62 12.79
CA ILE A 110 -5.19 17.03 13.82
C ILE A 110 -4.35 16.21 14.80
N SER A 111 -3.57 15.26 14.28
CA SER A 111 -2.68 14.39 15.07
C SER A 111 -1.31 15.06 15.25
N LYS A 112 -1.28 16.08 16.12
CA LYS A 112 -0.14 17.03 16.26
C LYS A 112 1.14 16.43 16.85
N LYS A 113 1.07 15.28 17.51
CA LYS A 113 2.25 14.55 17.97
C LYS A 113 2.51 13.35 17.06
N TYR A 114 1.56 12.47 16.90
CA TYR A 114 1.72 11.20 16.18
C TYR A 114 2.05 11.40 14.70
N ASP A 115 1.16 12.02 13.94
CA ASP A 115 1.36 12.25 12.50
C ASP A 115 2.46 13.28 12.22
N HIS A 116 2.60 14.27 13.10
CA HIS A 116 3.65 15.27 12.99
C HIS A 116 5.05 14.64 13.12
N THR A 117 5.22 13.65 14.01
CA THR A 117 6.48 12.90 14.12
C THR A 117 6.82 12.18 12.81
N PHE A 118 5.85 11.59 12.13
CA PHE A 118 6.10 10.99 10.80
C PHE A 118 6.57 12.03 9.78
N LYS A 119 5.91 13.19 9.75
CA LYS A 119 6.26 14.28 8.83
C LYS A 119 7.68 14.78 9.05
N ASP A 120 8.04 15.03 10.34
CA ASP A 120 9.36 15.53 10.69
C ASP A 120 10.46 14.53 10.34
N ILE A 121 10.27 13.23 10.66
CA ILE A 121 11.25 12.18 10.35
C ILE A 121 11.45 12.06 8.83
N PHE A 122 10.38 12.12 8.03
CA PHE A 122 10.50 12.11 6.57
C PHE A 122 11.26 13.34 6.06
N ALA A 123 10.96 14.55 6.59
CA ALA A 123 11.63 15.77 6.19
C ALA A 123 13.11 15.76 6.56
N ASP A 124 13.45 15.37 7.78
CA ASP A 124 14.83 15.32 8.27
C ASP A 124 15.68 14.33 7.46
N ILE A 125 15.16 13.13 7.21
CA ILE A 125 15.85 12.11 6.42
C ILE A 125 16.01 12.57 4.97
N TYR A 126 14.98 13.19 4.38
CA TYR A 126 15.08 13.74 3.03
C TYR A 126 16.20 14.78 2.92
N GLU A 127 16.18 15.79 3.78
CA GLU A 127 17.18 16.88 3.73
C GLU A 127 18.60 16.34 4.00
N ALA A 128 18.76 15.41 4.93
CA ALA A 128 20.09 14.90 5.30
C ALA A 128 20.67 13.86 4.35
N GLU A 129 19.84 12.98 3.75
CA GLU A 129 20.32 11.78 3.07
C GLU A 129 19.92 11.71 1.58
N TYR A 130 18.82 12.35 1.14
CA TYR A 130 18.22 12.07 -0.17
C TYR A 130 18.09 13.28 -1.10
N LYS A 131 18.08 14.51 -0.61
CA LYS A 131 17.79 15.70 -1.39
C LYS A 131 18.64 15.81 -2.65
N THR A 132 19.97 15.76 -2.52
CA THR A 132 20.88 15.83 -3.66
C THR A 132 20.63 14.72 -4.67
N ARG A 133 20.40 13.50 -4.19
CA ARG A 133 20.12 12.34 -5.06
C ARG A 133 18.80 12.48 -5.82
N PHE A 134 17.79 13.09 -5.21
CA PHE A 134 16.49 13.37 -5.84
C PHE A 134 16.64 14.48 -6.91
N GLU A 135 17.39 15.54 -6.60
CA GLU A 135 17.71 16.61 -7.55
C GLU A 135 18.46 16.07 -8.77
N GLU A 136 19.47 15.24 -8.57
CA GLU A 136 20.23 14.57 -9.64
C GLU A 136 19.37 13.62 -10.49
N ALA A 137 18.41 12.94 -9.86
CA ALA A 137 17.46 12.04 -10.53
C ALA A 137 16.30 12.77 -11.22
N GLY A 138 16.13 14.07 -10.98
CA GLY A 138 15.03 14.88 -11.53
C GLY A 138 13.66 14.48 -10.99
N ILE A 139 13.60 14.00 -9.73
CA ILE A 139 12.38 13.63 -9.04
C ILE A 139 12.20 14.47 -7.77
N GLU A 140 10.96 14.55 -7.27
CA GLU A 140 10.60 15.42 -6.16
C GLU A 140 10.09 14.62 -4.96
N TYR A 141 10.36 15.13 -3.75
CA TYR A 141 9.66 14.75 -2.52
C TYR A 141 8.71 15.87 -2.12
N PHE A 142 7.49 15.46 -1.72
CA PHE A 142 6.46 16.42 -1.36
C PHE A 142 5.57 15.85 -0.25
N TYR A 143 5.30 16.69 0.77
CA TYR A 143 4.38 16.36 1.86
C TYR A 143 3.08 17.17 1.71
N THR A 144 1.95 16.51 1.98
CA THR A 144 0.65 17.20 2.08
C THR A 144 -0.28 16.49 3.06
N LEU A 145 -1.40 17.13 3.41
CA LEU A 145 -2.45 16.49 4.20
C LEU A 145 -3.13 15.37 3.41
N ILE A 146 -3.53 14.29 4.07
CA ILE A 146 -4.09 13.10 3.42
C ILE A 146 -5.34 13.42 2.59
N ASP A 147 -6.19 14.32 3.05
CA ASP A 147 -7.39 14.78 2.32
C ASP A 147 -7.04 15.59 1.07
N ASP A 148 -6.02 16.44 1.12
CA ASP A 148 -5.50 17.13 -0.08
C ASP A 148 -4.83 16.13 -1.04
N ALA A 149 -4.07 15.15 -0.50
CA ALA A 149 -3.46 14.09 -1.31
C ALA A 149 -4.52 13.34 -2.12
N VAL A 150 -5.63 12.90 -1.50
CA VAL A 150 -6.74 12.23 -2.20
C VAL A 150 -7.25 13.08 -3.38
N ALA A 151 -7.49 14.38 -3.16
CA ALA A 151 -7.96 15.27 -4.21
C ALA A 151 -6.95 15.44 -5.36
N ARG A 152 -5.65 15.50 -5.04
CA ARG A 152 -4.57 15.60 -6.03
C ARG A 152 -4.40 14.31 -6.82
N VAL A 153 -4.43 13.16 -6.14
CA VAL A 153 -4.31 11.83 -6.76
C VAL A 153 -5.39 11.62 -7.82
N ILE A 154 -6.66 11.91 -7.49
CA ILE A 154 -7.78 11.78 -8.43
C ILE A 154 -7.61 12.66 -9.68
N ARG A 155 -7.00 13.84 -9.55
CA ARG A 155 -6.78 14.79 -10.67
C ARG A 155 -5.48 14.55 -11.42
N SER A 156 -4.61 13.67 -10.93
CA SER A 156 -3.30 13.42 -11.51
C SER A 156 -3.35 12.54 -12.76
N GLU A 157 -2.23 12.46 -13.44
CA GLU A 157 -1.99 11.44 -14.48
C GLU A 157 -1.36 10.16 -13.94
N GLY A 158 -1.07 10.11 -12.64
CA GLY A 158 -0.24 9.08 -12.01
C GLY A 158 1.27 9.35 -12.21
N GLY A 159 2.09 8.32 -11.98
CA GLY A 159 3.55 8.41 -12.16
C GLY A 159 4.29 8.88 -10.90
N PHE A 160 3.82 8.46 -9.74
CA PHE A 160 4.46 8.76 -8.45
C PHE A 160 4.24 7.63 -7.45
N ILE A 161 5.04 7.65 -6.38
CA ILE A 161 4.84 6.82 -5.20
C ILE A 161 4.08 7.65 -4.15
N TRP A 162 3.03 7.07 -3.58
CA TRP A 162 2.27 7.68 -2.50
C TRP A 162 2.51 6.91 -1.20
N ALA A 163 3.33 7.48 -0.33
CA ALA A 163 3.63 6.94 0.98
C ALA A 163 2.53 7.29 1.98
N CYS A 164 2.04 6.28 2.69
CA CYS A 164 0.94 6.37 3.63
C CYS A 164 1.26 5.59 4.91
N LYS A 165 0.72 6.03 6.04
CA LYS A 165 0.71 5.25 7.27
C LYS A 165 -0.04 3.92 7.06
N ASN A 166 0.02 3.04 8.05
CA ASN A 166 -0.45 1.67 7.89
C ASN A 166 -1.90 1.57 7.40
N TYR A 167 -2.87 2.13 8.14
CA TYR A 167 -4.28 2.07 7.77
C TYR A 167 -4.60 2.89 6.52
N ASP A 168 -4.05 4.10 6.41
CA ASP A 168 -4.23 4.95 5.23
C ASP A 168 -3.74 4.22 3.97
N GLY A 169 -2.58 3.57 4.04
CA GLY A 169 -2.01 2.82 2.93
C GLY A 169 -2.80 1.57 2.54
N ASP A 170 -3.40 0.89 3.51
CA ASP A 170 -4.30 -0.23 3.24
C ASP A 170 -5.51 0.20 2.42
N VAL A 171 -6.23 1.20 2.92
CA VAL A 171 -7.44 1.71 2.25
C VAL A 171 -7.13 2.34 0.89
N MET A 172 -6.07 3.17 0.82
CA MET A 172 -5.72 3.86 -0.43
C MET A 172 -5.20 2.91 -1.50
N SER A 173 -4.50 1.83 -1.13
CA SER A 173 -4.08 0.83 -2.12
C SER A 173 -5.25 0.10 -2.75
N ASP A 174 -6.28 -0.23 -1.98
CA ASP A 174 -7.49 -0.86 -2.51
C ASP A 174 -8.28 0.08 -3.41
N MET A 175 -8.36 1.36 -3.05
CA MET A 175 -8.97 2.40 -3.89
C MET A 175 -8.23 2.52 -5.23
N VAL A 176 -6.90 2.62 -5.20
CA VAL A 176 -6.08 2.73 -6.41
C VAL A 176 -6.19 1.47 -7.27
N ALA A 177 -6.12 0.28 -6.67
CA ALA A 177 -6.28 -0.99 -7.39
C ALA A 177 -7.63 -1.08 -8.10
N THR A 178 -8.70 -0.72 -7.39
CA THR A 178 -10.06 -0.71 -7.94
C THR A 178 -10.17 0.26 -9.11
N ALA A 179 -9.59 1.45 -8.99
CA ALA A 179 -9.62 2.46 -10.04
C ALA A 179 -8.81 2.06 -11.29
N PHE A 180 -7.75 1.27 -11.14
CA PHE A 180 -7.01 0.68 -12.27
C PHE A 180 -7.70 -0.55 -12.88
N GLY A 181 -8.71 -1.10 -12.24
CA GLY A 181 -9.49 -2.21 -12.76
C GLY A 181 -10.00 -3.19 -11.72
N SER A 182 -9.16 -3.73 -10.85
CA SER A 182 -9.55 -4.58 -9.72
C SER A 182 -8.38 -4.84 -8.78
N LEU A 183 -8.66 -5.30 -7.56
CA LEU A 183 -7.64 -5.77 -6.59
C LEU A 183 -6.74 -6.88 -7.18
N ALA A 184 -7.28 -7.72 -8.08
CA ALA A 184 -6.53 -8.76 -8.78
C ALA A 184 -5.52 -8.20 -9.81
N MET A 185 -5.53 -6.89 -10.06
CA MET A 185 -4.62 -6.19 -10.95
C MET A 185 -3.60 -5.35 -10.17
N MET A 186 -3.16 -5.83 -9.02
CA MET A 186 -2.17 -5.17 -8.19
C MET A 186 -1.15 -6.18 -7.65
N THR A 187 0.12 -5.83 -7.75
CA THR A 187 1.21 -6.55 -7.10
C THR A 187 1.47 -5.99 -5.72
N SER A 188 2.00 -6.82 -4.81
CA SER A 188 2.41 -6.43 -3.47
C SER A 188 3.81 -6.96 -3.18
N VAL A 189 4.67 -6.08 -2.71
CA VAL A 189 6.04 -6.42 -2.30
C VAL A 189 6.28 -5.85 -0.92
N LEU A 190 6.55 -6.72 0.05
CA LEU A 190 6.97 -6.31 1.38
C LEU A 190 8.50 -6.29 1.43
N ILE A 191 9.06 -5.18 1.86
CA ILE A 191 10.50 -5.01 2.07
C ILE A 191 10.75 -4.79 3.56
N SER A 192 11.50 -5.69 4.20
CA SER A 192 11.89 -5.55 5.60
C SER A 192 12.97 -4.45 5.77
N PRO A 193 13.19 -3.95 6.99
CA PRO A 193 14.30 -3.02 7.28
C PRO A 193 15.67 -3.55 6.87
N ASP A 194 15.85 -4.87 6.93
CA ASP A 194 17.11 -5.55 6.59
C ASP A 194 17.24 -5.88 5.10
N GLY A 195 16.29 -5.43 4.26
CA GLY A 195 16.34 -5.63 2.81
C GLY A 195 15.93 -7.02 2.34
N VAL A 196 15.12 -7.75 3.13
CA VAL A 196 14.47 -8.99 2.69
C VAL A 196 13.20 -8.65 1.94
N TYR A 197 12.94 -9.37 0.85
CA TYR A 197 11.80 -9.15 -0.05
C TYR A 197 10.82 -10.30 0.04
N GLU A 198 9.55 -9.99 0.25
CA GLU A 198 8.43 -10.92 0.13
C GLU A 198 7.49 -10.44 -0.98
N TYR A 199 7.16 -11.34 -1.91
CA TYR A 199 6.26 -11.05 -3.03
C TYR A 199 4.96 -11.80 -2.85
N GLU A 200 3.84 -11.09 -2.95
CA GLU A 200 2.51 -11.65 -2.78
C GLU A 200 1.52 -11.05 -3.78
N ALA A 201 0.36 -11.67 -3.93
CA ALA A 201 -0.80 -11.03 -4.53
C ALA A 201 -1.39 -10.02 -3.53
N ALA A 202 -1.77 -8.84 -3.98
CA ALA A 202 -2.34 -7.79 -3.13
C ALA A 202 -3.77 -8.10 -2.61
N HIS A 203 -4.30 -9.28 -2.87
CA HIS A 203 -5.63 -9.73 -2.45
C HIS A 203 -5.55 -11.03 -1.67
N GLY A 204 -6.49 -11.21 -0.74
CA GLY A 204 -6.63 -12.46 0.02
C GLY A 204 -7.43 -13.53 -0.73
N THR A 205 -7.73 -14.61 -0.02
CA THR A 205 -8.61 -15.68 -0.47
C THR A 205 -10.04 -15.16 -0.63
N VAL A 206 -10.66 -15.44 -1.78
CA VAL A 206 -12.06 -15.08 -2.01
C VAL A 206 -12.96 -16.15 -1.38
N GLN A 207 -13.30 -16.00 -0.11
CA GLN A 207 -14.15 -16.98 0.63
C GLN A 207 -15.47 -17.27 -0.09
N ARG A 208 -16.07 -16.27 -0.73
CA ARG A 208 -17.28 -16.45 -1.52
C ARG A 208 -17.12 -17.52 -2.59
N HIS A 209 -16.01 -17.56 -3.30
CA HIS A 209 -15.73 -18.56 -4.33
C HIS A 209 -15.53 -19.96 -3.71
N TYR A 210 -14.89 -20.05 -2.55
CA TYR A 210 -14.72 -21.31 -1.82
C TYR A 210 -16.08 -21.89 -1.40
N TYR A 211 -16.96 -21.10 -0.81
CA TYR A 211 -18.29 -21.56 -0.41
C TYR A 211 -19.20 -21.89 -1.60
N ALA A 212 -19.08 -21.18 -2.73
CA ALA A 212 -19.77 -21.52 -3.96
C ALA A 212 -19.27 -22.87 -4.51
N HIS A 213 -17.95 -23.10 -4.52
CA HIS A 213 -17.35 -24.37 -4.91
C HIS A 213 -17.85 -25.54 -4.04
N LEU A 214 -17.95 -25.39 -2.72
CA LEU A 214 -18.49 -26.41 -1.84
C LEU A 214 -19.96 -26.77 -2.13
N LYS A 215 -20.71 -25.88 -2.76
CA LYS A 215 -22.08 -26.11 -3.24
C LYS A 215 -22.15 -26.73 -4.64
N GLY A 216 -21.02 -27.00 -5.27
CA GLY A 216 -20.94 -27.50 -6.65
C GLY A 216 -21.15 -26.42 -7.73
N GLU A 217 -21.12 -25.14 -7.35
CA GLU A 217 -21.23 -24.02 -8.30
C GLU A 217 -19.91 -23.83 -9.05
N THR A 218 -19.98 -23.39 -10.31
CA THR A 218 -18.79 -23.03 -11.08
C THR A 218 -18.22 -21.70 -10.58
N THR A 219 -16.94 -21.70 -10.26
CA THR A 219 -16.22 -20.51 -9.81
C THR A 219 -14.99 -20.27 -10.64
N SER A 220 -14.57 -19.00 -10.75
CA SER A 220 -13.34 -18.63 -11.46
C SER A 220 -12.44 -17.80 -10.54
N THR A 221 -11.13 -17.97 -10.71
CA THR A 221 -10.10 -17.20 -10.02
C THR A 221 -9.23 -16.49 -11.04
N ASN A 222 -8.89 -15.23 -10.79
CA ASN A 222 -7.93 -14.50 -11.61
C ASN A 222 -6.52 -14.69 -11.02
N PRO A 223 -5.60 -15.44 -11.66
CA PRO A 223 -4.26 -15.69 -11.14
C PRO A 223 -3.24 -14.60 -11.50
N THR A 224 -3.66 -13.52 -12.16
CA THR A 224 -2.77 -12.49 -12.72
C THR A 224 -1.81 -11.94 -11.67
N ALA A 225 -2.30 -11.48 -10.52
CA ALA A 225 -1.46 -10.93 -9.47
C ALA A 225 -0.48 -11.96 -8.89
N THR A 226 -0.90 -13.22 -8.73
CA THR A 226 -0.04 -14.31 -8.25
C THR A 226 1.08 -14.62 -9.24
N ILE A 227 0.81 -14.63 -10.54
CA ILE A 227 1.83 -14.83 -11.58
C ILE A 227 2.83 -13.67 -11.57
N PHE A 228 2.39 -12.44 -11.42
CA PHE A 228 3.28 -11.28 -11.28
C PHE A 228 4.11 -11.32 -9.99
N ALA A 229 3.54 -11.80 -8.88
CA ALA A 229 4.30 -12.00 -7.64
C ALA A 229 5.45 -13.00 -7.86
N TRP A 230 5.18 -14.15 -8.48
CA TRP A 230 6.21 -15.13 -8.82
C TRP A 230 7.26 -14.59 -9.80
N SER A 231 6.85 -13.93 -10.87
CA SER A 231 7.80 -13.36 -11.83
C SER A 231 8.65 -12.25 -11.18
N GLY A 232 8.06 -11.44 -10.30
CA GLY A 232 8.79 -10.44 -9.51
C GLY A 232 9.85 -11.06 -8.59
N ALA A 233 9.47 -12.13 -7.87
CA ALA A 233 10.40 -12.86 -6.99
C ALA A 233 11.56 -13.51 -7.76
N LEU A 234 11.26 -14.13 -8.90
CA LEU A 234 12.28 -14.71 -9.78
C LEU A 234 13.23 -13.64 -10.33
N ARG A 235 12.70 -12.52 -10.77
CA ARG A 235 13.51 -11.39 -11.24
C ARG A 235 14.43 -10.90 -10.13
N LYS A 236 13.88 -10.66 -8.91
CA LYS A 236 14.67 -10.21 -7.77
C LYS A 236 15.75 -11.22 -7.40
N ARG A 237 15.45 -12.51 -7.43
CA ARG A 237 16.46 -13.56 -7.22
C ARG A 237 17.55 -13.51 -8.27
N GLY A 238 17.19 -13.32 -9.54
CA GLY A 238 18.14 -13.14 -10.62
C GLY A 238 19.05 -11.92 -10.43
N GLU A 239 18.51 -10.80 -9.96
CA GLU A 239 19.29 -9.60 -9.61
C GLU A 239 20.30 -9.88 -8.50
N LEU A 240 19.88 -10.53 -7.43
CA LEU A 240 20.73 -10.86 -6.28
C LEU A 240 21.87 -11.84 -6.64
N ASP A 241 21.61 -12.76 -7.56
CA ASP A 241 22.60 -13.77 -8.01
C ASP A 241 23.41 -13.32 -9.22
N GLY A 242 23.11 -12.15 -9.82
CA GLY A 242 23.69 -11.74 -11.10
C GLY A 242 23.28 -12.64 -12.29
N ASN A 243 22.18 -13.39 -12.16
CA ASN A 243 21.71 -14.34 -13.17
C ASN A 243 20.79 -13.67 -14.21
N GLN A 244 21.38 -13.25 -15.32
CA GLN A 244 20.69 -12.57 -16.40
C GLN A 244 19.65 -13.45 -17.13
N GLU A 245 19.85 -14.76 -17.18
CA GLU A 245 18.93 -15.71 -17.80
C GLU A 245 17.64 -15.82 -16.99
N LEU A 246 17.76 -15.92 -15.66
CA LEU A 246 16.61 -15.92 -14.75
C LEU A 246 15.81 -14.62 -14.83
N MET A 247 16.49 -13.49 -14.94
CA MET A 247 15.83 -12.18 -15.10
C MET A 247 15.03 -12.10 -16.41
N LYS A 248 15.62 -12.54 -17.54
CA LYS A 248 14.94 -12.60 -18.83
C LYS A 248 13.75 -13.57 -18.83
N PHE A 249 13.88 -14.71 -18.17
CA PHE A 249 12.81 -15.68 -18.02
C PHE A 249 11.64 -15.06 -17.24
N ALA A 250 11.90 -14.42 -16.10
CA ALA A 250 10.90 -13.74 -15.29
C ALA A 250 10.16 -12.64 -16.07
N GLU A 251 10.89 -11.85 -16.84
CA GLU A 251 10.32 -10.81 -17.71
C GLU A 251 9.41 -11.40 -18.80
N SER A 252 9.79 -12.53 -19.37
CA SER A 252 9.00 -13.22 -20.38
C SER A 252 7.67 -13.75 -19.82
N ILE A 253 7.67 -14.28 -18.58
CA ILE A 253 6.46 -14.68 -17.87
C ILE A 253 5.53 -13.48 -17.65
N GLY A 254 6.07 -12.35 -17.21
CA GLY A 254 5.31 -11.11 -17.00
C GLY A 254 4.60 -10.66 -18.28
N LYS A 255 5.34 -10.59 -19.39
CA LYS A 255 4.79 -10.21 -20.71
C LYS A 255 3.70 -11.18 -21.20
N LEU A 256 3.91 -12.49 -21.04
CA LEU A 256 2.90 -13.48 -21.38
C LEU A 256 1.62 -13.32 -20.56
N ASN A 257 1.76 -13.08 -19.25
CA ASN A 257 0.63 -12.86 -18.35
C ASN A 257 -0.19 -11.61 -18.75
N GLU A 258 0.47 -10.53 -19.18
CA GLU A 258 -0.21 -9.34 -19.72
C GLU A 258 -1.06 -9.67 -20.93
N VAL A 259 -0.50 -10.40 -21.92
CA VAL A 259 -1.21 -10.81 -23.14
C VAL A 259 -2.42 -11.69 -22.81
N MET A 260 -2.24 -12.66 -21.91
CA MET A 260 -3.33 -13.55 -21.48
C MET A 260 -4.45 -12.77 -20.77
N THR A 261 -4.12 -11.79 -19.94
CA THR A 261 -5.10 -10.96 -19.23
C THR A 261 -5.98 -10.18 -20.22
N VAL A 262 -5.40 -9.61 -21.26
CA VAL A 262 -6.15 -8.90 -22.32
C VAL A 262 -7.04 -9.86 -23.10
N ALA A 263 -6.52 -11.04 -23.48
CA ALA A 263 -7.28 -12.03 -24.22
C ALA A 263 -8.50 -12.55 -23.44
N VAL A 264 -8.33 -12.83 -22.14
CA VAL A 264 -9.43 -13.26 -21.26
C VAL A 264 -10.51 -12.18 -21.14
N LYS A 265 -10.12 -10.92 -20.99
CA LYS A 265 -11.06 -9.79 -20.92
C LYS A 265 -11.83 -9.63 -22.24
N ALA A 266 -11.13 -9.70 -23.37
CA ALA A 266 -11.76 -9.60 -24.68
C ALA A 266 -12.77 -10.73 -24.90
N PHE A 267 -12.41 -11.97 -24.53
CA PHE A 267 -13.32 -13.12 -24.60
C PHE A 267 -14.56 -12.92 -23.71
N TYR A 268 -14.36 -12.44 -22.47
CA TYR A 268 -15.47 -12.20 -21.56
C TYR A 268 -16.45 -11.14 -22.08
N ASN A 269 -15.93 -10.03 -22.59
CA ASN A 269 -16.76 -8.98 -23.19
C ASN A 269 -17.57 -9.50 -24.38
N ALA A 270 -16.92 -10.26 -25.29
CA ALA A 270 -17.61 -10.87 -26.43
C ALA A 270 -18.69 -11.86 -25.98
N TYR A 271 -18.45 -12.62 -24.89
CA TYR A 271 -19.44 -13.54 -24.34
C TYR A 271 -20.66 -12.80 -23.75
N GLU A 272 -20.45 -11.73 -23.02
CA GLU A 272 -21.54 -10.92 -22.46
C GLU A 272 -22.36 -10.25 -23.57
N GLU A 273 -21.71 -9.72 -24.62
CA GLU A 273 -22.40 -9.16 -25.79
C GLU A 273 -23.22 -10.25 -26.54
N PHE A 274 -22.67 -11.46 -26.65
CA PHE A 274 -23.38 -12.58 -27.26
C PHE A 274 -24.63 -12.94 -26.44
N LYS A 275 -24.51 -13.02 -25.13
CA LYS A 275 -25.62 -13.37 -24.22
C LYS A 275 -26.78 -12.35 -24.29
N VAL A 276 -26.48 -11.06 -24.35
CA VAL A 276 -27.49 -10.00 -24.48
C VAL A 276 -28.27 -10.07 -25.80
N ASN A 277 -27.68 -10.64 -26.87
CA ASN A 277 -28.31 -10.75 -28.16
C ASN A 277 -29.18 -12.02 -28.32
N PHE A 278 -29.23 -12.90 -27.31
CA PHE A 278 -29.99 -14.15 -27.35
C PHE A 278 -31.06 -14.28 -26.24
N ASP A 279 -31.15 -13.32 -25.32
CA ASP A 279 -32.26 -13.15 -24.37
C ASP A 279 -33.27 -12.12 -24.89
#